data_e5173320f2d7323462c308ef9a582cce
#
_entry.id   e5173320f2d7323462c308ef9a582cce
#
_cell.length_a   1.000
_cell.length_b   1.000
_cell.length_c   1.000
_cell.angle_alpha   90.00
_cell.angle_beta   90.00
_cell.angle_gamma   90.00
#
_symmetry.space_group_name_H-M   'P 1'
#
loop_
_entity.id
_entity.type
_entity.pdbx_description
1 polymer ?
#
loop_
_entity_poly.entity_id
_entity_poly.type
_entity_poly.pdbx_seq_one_letter_code
_entity_poly.pdbx_strand_id
1 'polypeptide(L)'
;DGRRIAYVSFEQKRPRIFVQHIDTGRREQITNFEGLNGAPAWSPDGNRLAFVLSRDGNPEIYVMDMGSRQLRRVTNQPSIDTEPFWGKDGQTLYFTSDRSGKPQIYKTNINGGSAERVTFIGNYNANPKLSADEKTLVMIHRQDGYTVFKVAAQDLQRGNLRILSDTSLDESPTVAPNGTMVIYATRQQGRGVLVLASTNGRVRLPLPTAQGEVREPSWSPYLN
;
A
#
# COMPACT_ATOMS: atom_id res chain seq x y z
N ASP A 1 13.26 -8.89 -4.27
CA ASP A 1 14.70 -9.19 -4.15
C ASP A 1 15.46 -8.19 -3.26
N GLY A 2 14.81 -7.11 -2.82
CA GLY A 2 15.41 -6.08 -1.98
C GLY A 2 16.45 -5.19 -2.66
N ARG A 3 16.65 -5.31 -3.97
CA ARG A 3 17.66 -4.58 -4.73
C ARG A 3 17.11 -3.35 -5.47
N ARG A 4 15.79 -3.22 -5.56
CA ARG A 4 15.13 -2.14 -6.28
C ARG A 4 14.05 -1.48 -5.42
N ILE A 5 13.94 -0.16 -5.50
CA ILE A 5 12.87 0.62 -4.90
C ILE A 5 12.05 1.24 -6.02
N ALA A 6 10.71 1.12 -5.94
CA ALA A 6 9.79 1.88 -6.77
C ALA A 6 9.19 3.01 -5.92
N TYR A 7 9.19 4.23 -6.43
CA TYR A 7 8.70 5.40 -5.71
C TYR A 7 8.14 6.46 -6.65
N VAL A 8 7.35 7.37 -6.10
CA VAL A 8 6.83 8.54 -6.82
C VAL A 8 7.76 9.73 -6.62
N SER A 9 8.09 10.42 -7.70
CA SER A 9 8.83 11.67 -7.68
C SER A 9 8.04 12.79 -8.36
N PHE A 10 8.14 14.00 -7.81
CA PHE A 10 7.54 15.23 -8.31
C PHE A 10 8.58 16.18 -8.93
N GLU A 11 9.80 15.73 -9.17
CA GLU A 11 10.91 16.59 -9.68
C GLU A 11 10.60 17.29 -10.99
N GLN A 12 9.71 16.71 -11.82
CA GLN A 12 9.26 17.30 -13.08
C GLN A 12 7.90 18.03 -12.94
N LYS A 13 7.55 18.49 -11.75
CA LYS A 13 6.29 19.16 -11.40
C LYS A 13 5.02 18.30 -11.58
N ARG A 14 5.17 17.04 -11.92
CA ARG A 14 4.08 16.04 -12.06
C ARG A 14 4.52 14.74 -11.41
N PRO A 15 3.60 13.96 -10.79
CA PRO A 15 3.93 12.67 -10.23
C PRO A 15 4.39 11.71 -11.32
N ARG A 16 5.53 11.06 -11.12
CA ARG A 16 6.09 10.02 -11.97
C ARG A 16 6.61 8.88 -11.10
N ILE A 17 6.49 7.67 -11.58
CA ILE A 17 7.04 6.49 -10.91
C ILE A 17 8.44 6.25 -11.44
N PHE A 18 9.37 6.09 -10.52
CA PHE A 18 10.75 5.72 -10.77
C PHE A 18 11.07 4.38 -10.10
N VAL A 19 12.00 3.65 -10.69
CA VAL A 19 12.65 2.51 -10.08
C VAL A 19 14.13 2.84 -9.93
N GLN A 20 14.66 2.61 -8.74
CA GLN A 20 16.07 2.81 -8.44
C GLN A 20 16.69 1.51 -7.93
N HIS A 21 17.86 1.15 -8.46
CA HIS A 21 18.69 0.09 -7.94
C HIS A 21 19.48 0.58 -6.73
N ILE A 22 19.38 -0.13 -5.62
CA ILE A 22 19.96 0.31 -4.33
C ILE A 22 21.50 0.23 -4.37
N ASP A 23 22.04 -0.82 -4.95
CA ASP A 23 23.48 -1.12 -5.03
C ASP A 23 24.23 -0.17 -5.98
N THR A 24 23.65 0.17 -7.12
CA THR A 24 24.29 0.98 -8.17
C THR A 24 23.84 2.44 -8.17
N GLY A 25 22.74 2.77 -7.45
CA GLY A 25 22.09 4.09 -7.55
C GLY A 25 21.44 4.35 -8.92
N ARG A 26 21.52 3.42 -9.87
CA ARG A 26 20.90 3.57 -11.21
C ARG A 26 19.40 3.75 -11.07
N ARG A 27 18.90 4.81 -11.70
CA ARG A 27 17.51 5.22 -11.65
C ARG A 27 16.89 5.21 -13.04
N GLU A 28 15.65 4.75 -13.12
CA GLU A 28 14.87 4.68 -14.35
C GLU A 28 13.46 5.23 -14.12
N GLN A 29 12.99 6.10 -15.01
CA GLN A 29 11.60 6.54 -15.02
C GLN A 29 10.72 5.47 -15.67
N ILE A 30 9.69 5.03 -14.95
CA ILE A 30 8.79 3.94 -15.39
C ILE A 30 7.55 4.50 -16.06
N THR A 31 7.00 5.60 -15.55
CA THR A 31 5.75 6.18 -16.08
C THR A 31 5.95 7.62 -16.54
N ASN A 32 5.23 7.99 -17.59
CA ASN A 32 5.14 9.36 -18.11
C ASN A 32 3.73 9.64 -18.65
N PHE A 33 2.70 9.11 -17.99
CA PHE A 33 1.33 9.33 -18.41
C PHE A 33 0.80 10.65 -17.85
N GLU A 34 -0.21 11.23 -18.52
CA GLU A 34 -0.91 12.39 -17.98
C GLU A 34 -1.72 12.01 -16.73
N GLY A 35 -1.97 13.01 -15.87
CA GLY A 35 -2.68 12.82 -14.61
C GLY A 35 -1.84 12.15 -13.51
N LEU A 36 -2.55 11.43 -12.63
CA LEU A 36 -1.94 10.72 -11.50
C LEU A 36 -1.09 9.53 -11.99
N ASN A 37 0.12 9.42 -11.44
CA ASN A 37 0.98 8.25 -11.53
C ASN A 37 1.46 7.96 -10.11
N GLY A 38 0.95 6.92 -9.47
CA GLY A 38 1.19 6.75 -8.03
C GLY A 38 1.06 5.33 -7.52
N ALA A 39 1.30 5.19 -6.22
CA ALA A 39 1.13 3.97 -5.43
C ALA A 39 1.76 2.71 -6.07
N PRO A 40 3.06 2.71 -6.40
CA PRO A 40 3.71 1.55 -7.00
C PRO A 40 3.82 0.39 -6.01
N ALA A 41 3.58 -0.83 -6.49
CA ALA A 41 3.71 -2.06 -5.72
C ALA A 41 4.33 -3.18 -6.58
N TRP A 42 5.44 -3.76 -6.11
CA TRP A 42 6.11 -4.88 -6.77
C TRP A 42 5.33 -6.18 -6.62
N SER A 43 5.24 -6.96 -7.69
CA SER A 43 4.83 -8.36 -7.60
C SER A 43 5.84 -9.20 -6.79
N PRO A 44 5.42 -10.31 -6.16
CA PRO A 44 6.30 -11.13 -5.33
C PRO A 44 7.53 -11.65 -6.07
N ASP A 45 7.42 -11.90 -7.37
CA ASP A 45 8.51 -12.35 -8.24
C ASP A 45 9.42 -11.20 -8.75
N GLY A 46 9.03 -9.93 -8.48
CA GLY A 46 9.77 -8.74 -8.92
C GLY A 46 9.73 -8.47 -10.43
N ASN A 47 8.90 -9.20 -11.19
CA ASN A 47 8.82 -9.06 -12.65
C ASN A 47 7.74 -8.09 -13.11
N ARG A 48 6.79 -7.73 -12.23
CA ARG A 48 5.68 -6.83 -12.55
C ARG A 48 5.57 -5.72 -11.51
N LEU A 49 5.07 -4.57 -11.93
CA LEU A 49 4.76 -3.43 -11.07
C LEU A 49 3.29 -3.08 -11.24
N ALA A 50 2.52 -3.11 -10.15
CA ALA A 50 1.19 -2.54 -10.08
C ALA A 50 1.28 -1.08 -9.66
N PHE A 51 0.44 -0.22 -10.20
CA PHE A 51 0.38 1.19 -9.85
C PHE A 51 -0.94 1.83 -10.27
N VAL A 52 -1.16 3.06 -9.87
CA VAL A 52 -2.36 3.83 -10.17
C VAL A 52 -2.09 4.83 -11.28
N LEU A 53 -2.98 4.89 -12.27
CA LEU A 53 -3.02 5.94 -13.28
C LEU A 53 -4.44 6.53 -13.37
N SER A 54 -4.54 7.84 -13.63
CA SER A 54 -5.82 8.49 -13.97
C SER A 54 -5.94 8.90 -15.44
N ARG A 55 -5.09 8.35 -16.31
CA ARG A 55 -5.01 8.69 -17.74
C ARG A 55 -6.32 8.46 -18.52
N ASP A 56 -7.14 7.51 -18.09
CA ASP A 56 -8.37 7.12 -18.76
C ASP A 56 -9.64 7.66 -18.04
N GLY A 57 -9.49 8.78 -17.28
CA GLY A 57 -10.57 9.51 -16.61
C GLY A 57 -10.43 9.57 -15.10
N ASN A 58 -10.59 8.46 -14.39
CA ASN A 58 -10.45 8.35 -12.94
C ASN A 58 -9.25 7.46 -12.54
N PRO A 59 -8.81 7.50 -11.27
CA PRO A 59 -7.75 6.64 -10.77
C PRO A 59 -8.13 5.16 -10.84
N GLU A 60 -7.32 4.37 -11.56
CA GLU A 60 -7.50 2.95 -11.78
C GLU A 60 -6.17 2.21 -11.63
N ILE A 61 -6.22 0.92 -11.39
CA ILE A 61 -5.05 0.08 -11.22
C ILE A 61 -4.59 -0.48 -12.55
N TYR A 62 -3.30 -0.34 -12.78
CA TYR A 62 -2.58 -0.89 -13.94
C TYR A 62 -1.47 -1.81 -13.47
N VAL A 63 -1.12 -2.77 -14.30
CA VAL A 63 0.04 -3.65 -14.13
C VAL A 63 0.93 -3.54 -15.34
N MET A 64 2.21 -3.33 -15.12
CA MET A 64 3.26 -3.33 -16.13
C MET A 64 4.18 -4.53 -15.94
N ASP A 65 4.43 -5.25 -17.01
CA ASP A 65 5.53 -6.22 -17.08
C ASP A 65 6.85 -5.46 -17.23
N MET A 66 7.79 -5.68 -16.35
CA MET A 66 9.02 -4.89 -16.29
C MET A 66 10.05 -5.26 -17.36
N GLY A 67 9.94 -6.44 -17.93
CA GLY A 67 10.79 -6.88 -19.04
C GLY A 67 10.31 -6.36 -20.39
N SER A 68 9.04 -6.62 -20.73
CA SER A 68 8.44 -6.24 -22.02
C SER A 68 7.88 -4.82 -22.05
N ARG A 69 7.70 -4.17 -20.89
CA ARG A 69 7.02 -2.86 -20.71
C ARG A 69 5.54 -2.88 -21.13
N GLN A 70 4.98 -4.04 -21.31
CA GLN A 70 3.56 -4.17 -21.62
C GLN A 70 2.73 -3.70 -20.42
N LEU A 71 1.83 -2.73 -20.70
CA LEU A 71 0.92 -2.15 -19.72
C LEU A 71 -0.48 -2.70 -19.90
N ARG A 72 -1.12 -3.11 -18.79
CA ARG A 72 -2.51 -3.56 -18.78
C ARG A 72 -3.29 -2.84 -17.68
N ARG A 73 -4.49 -2.35 -18.02
CA ARG A 73 -5.48 -1.87 -17.05
C ARG A 73 -6.16 -3.08 -16.39
N VAL A 74 -6.20 -3.11 -15.06
CA VAL A 74 -6.80 -4.19 -14.25
C VAL A 74 -8.20 -3.83 -13.79
N THR A 75 -8.39 -2.58 -13.34
CA THR A 75 -9.70 -2.09 -12.90
C THR A 75 -10.28 -1.10 -13.90
N ASN A 76 -11.61 -1.05 -13.99
CA ASN A 76 -12.34 -0.16 -14.91
C ASN A 76 -13.73 0.12 -14.31
N GLN A 77 -13.79 1.04 -13.36
CA GLN A 77 -15.01 1.42 -12.65
C GLN A 77 -15.09 2.96 -12.52
N PRO A 78 -16.29 3.56 -12.36
CA PRO A 78 -16.40 5.01 -12.09
C PRO A 78 -15.81 5.43 -10.74
N SER A 79 -15.57 4.48 -9.85
CA SER A 79 -14.97 4.67 -8.51
C SER A 79 -13.47 4.92 -8.58
N ILE A 80 -12.90 5.43 -7.48
CA ILE A 80 -11.46 5.57 -7.29
C ILE A 80 -10.90 4.24 -6.82
N ASP A 81 -10.02 3.63 -7.62
CA ASP A 81 -9.27 2.43 -7.28
C ASP A 81 -7.79 2.80 -7.08
N THR A 82 -7.25 2.56 -5.89
CA THR A 82 -5.90 3.02 -5.51
C THR A 82 -5.19 2.05 -4.55
N GLU A 83 -3.90 2.32 -4.28
CA GLU A 83 -3.09 1.61 -3.28
C GLU A 83 -3.06 0.09 -3.49
N PRO A 84 -2.66 -0.39 -4.68
CA PRO A 84 -2.60 -1.82 -4.94
C PRO A 84 -1.55 -2.51 -4.06
N PHE A 85 -1.87 -3.74 -3.67
CA PHE A 85 -0.97 -4.66 -2.98
C PHE A 85 -1.12 -6.07 -3.54
N TRP A 86 -0.02 -6.75 -3.79
CA TRP A 86 -0.04 -8.09 -4.38
C TRP A 86 -0.29 -9.18 -3.34
N GLY A 87 -1.14 -10.13 -3.67
CA GLY A 87 -1.15 -11.43 -3.03
C GLY A 87 0.12 -12.22 -3.36
N LYS A 88 0.49 -13.15 -2.50
CA LYS A 88 1.69 -13.99 -2.68
C LYS A 88 1.63 -14.90 -3.90
N ASP A 89 0.42 -15.17 -4.41
CA ASP A 89 0.19 -15.93 -5.64
C ASP A 89 0.64 -15.17 -6.91
N GLY A 90 0.94 -13.86 -6.78
CA GLY A 90 1.29 -13.00 -7.88
C GLY A 90 0.18 -12.83 -8.93
N GLN A 91 -1.06 -13.23 -8.62
CA GLN A 91 -2.22 -13.12 -9.49
C GLN A 91 -3.34 -12.28 -8.89
N THR A 92 -3.41 -12.19 -7.57
CA THR A 92 -4.40 -11.41 -6.85
C THR A 92 -3.86 -10.04 -6.49
N LEU A 93 -4.65 -8.98 -6.71
CA LEU A 93 -4.39 -7.63 -6.21
C LEU A 93 -5.45 -7.25 -5.18
N TYR A 94 -5.00 -6.80 -4.03
CA TYR A 94 -5.79 -6.12 -3.02
C TYR A 94 -5.65 -4.62 -3.24
N PHE A 95 -6.70 -3.84 -3.05
CA PHE A 95 -6.68 -2.41 -3.31
C PHE A 95 -7.77 -1.68 -2.54
N THR A 96 -7.62 -0.37 -2.42
CA THR A 96 -8.62 0.52 -1.87
C THR A 96 -9.59 0.94 -2.97
N SER A 97 -10.91 0.89 -2.70
CA SER A 97 -11.94 1.37 -3.62
C SER A 97 -13.10 2.00 -2.88
N ASP A 98 -13.64 3.08 -3.42
CA ASP A 98 -14.86 3.75 -2.89
C ASP A 98 -16.14 3.32 -3.61
N ARG A 99 -16.12 2.24 -4.40
CA ARG A 99 -17.26 1.72 -5.19
C ARG A 99 -18.52 1.39 -4.38
N SER A 100 -18.39 1.22 -3.06
CA SER A 100 -19.51 1.05 -2.13
C SER A 100 -19.90 2.35 -1.41
N GLY A 101 -19.47 3.51 -1.91
CA GLY A 101 -19.76 4.84 -1.36
C GLY A 101 -18.72 5.34 -0.34
N LYS A 102 -17.93 4.46 0.25
CA LYS A 102 -16.81 4.79 1.18
C LYS A 102 -15.65 3.87 0.90
N PRO A 103 -14.39 4.32 1.13
CA PRO A 103 -13.21 3.51 0.90
C PRO A 103 -13.22 2.20 1.69
N GLN A 104 -13.05 1.10 1.00
CA GLN A 104 -12.97 -0.26 1.54
C GLN A 104 -11.90 -1.04 0.75
N ILE A 105 -11.42 -2.12 1.34
CA ILE A 105 -10.48 -3.01 0.66
C ILE A 105 -11.26 -4.01 -0.20
N TYR A 106 -10.81 -4.11 -1.43
CA TYR A 106 -11.27 -5.07 -2.43
C TYR A 106 -10.11 -5.93 -2.92
N LYS A 107 -10.41 -7.05 -3.51
CA LYS A 107 -9.44 -7.88 -4.24
C LYS A 107 -9.98 -8.25 -5.62
N THR A 108 -9.09 -8.44 -6.58
CA THR A 108 -9.41 -8.92 -7.94
C THR A 108 -8.23 -9.69 -8.53
N ASN A 109 -8.48 -10.47 -9.58
CA ASN A 109 -7.40 -11.09 -10.35
C ASN A 109 -6.76 -10.06 -11.29
N ILE A 110 -5.44 -10.14 -11.51
CA ILE A 110 -4.73 -9.23 -12.41
C ILE A 110 -5.22 -9.34 -13.87
N ASN A 111 -5.84 -10.45 -14.25
CA ASN A 111 -6.43 -10.64 -15.57
C ASN A 111 -7.79 -9.93 -15.72
N GLY A 112 -8.24 -9.23 -14.70
CA GLY A 112 -9.54 -8.58 -14.64
C GLY A 112 -10.61 -9.50 -14.05
N GLY A 113 -11.85 -9.01 -14.06
CA GLY A 113 -13.01 -9.67 -13.48
C GLY A 113 -13.69 -8.81 -12.43
N SER A 114 -14.70 -9.38 -11.76
CA SER A 114 -15.40 -8.69 -10.67
C SER A 114 -14.50 -8.60 -9.44
N ALA A 115 -14.43 -7.41 -8.85
CA ALA A 115 -13.74 -7.23 -7.58
C ALA A 115 -14.62 -7.67 -6.41
N GLU A 116 -14.05 -8.40 -5.47
CA GLU A 116 -14.67 -8.88 -4.23
C GLU A 116 -14.30 -7.97 -3.06
N ARG A 117 -15.27 -7.53 -2.27
CA ARG A 117 -15.03 -6.74 -1.07
C ARG A 117 -14.45 -7.61 0.05
N VAL A 118 -13.41 -7.12 0.72
CA VAL A 118 -12.68 -7.83 1.79
C VAL A 118 -13.03 -7.30 3.17
N THR A 119 -13.26 -5.98 3.31
CA THR A 119 -13.50 -5.33 4.61
C THR A 119 -14.94 -4.87 4.77
N PHE A 120 -15.51 -5.10 5.98
CA PHE A 120 -16.92 -4.79 6.30
C PHE A 120 -17.07 -4.04 7.63
N ILE A 121 -16.01 -3.93 8.44
CA ILE A 121 -16.01 -3.26 9.73
C ILE A 121 -15.54 -1.81 9.53
N GLY A 122 -16.27 -0.84 10.08
CA GLY A 122 -15.98 0.58 9.99
C GLY A 122 -16.36 1.20 8.64
N ASN A 123 -16.22 2.52 8.57
CA ASN A 123 -16.63 3.31 7.41
C ASN A 123 -15.49 3.75 6.49
N TYR A 124 -14.24 3.37 6.81
CA TYR A 124 -13.07 3.64 6.00
C TYR A 124 -12.01 2.56 6.24
N ASN A 125 -11.59 1.91 5.19
CA ASN A 125 -10.48 0.96 5.17
C ASN A 125 -9.66 1.20 3.91
N ALA A 126 -8.34 1.46 4.06
CA ALA A 126 -7.46 1.84 2.96
C ALA A 126 -6.04 1.32 3.18
N ASN A 127 -5.23 1.37 2.13
CA ASN A 127 -3.82 1.00 2.12
C ASN A 127 -3.56 -0.43 2.64
N PRO A 128 -4.08 -1.47 1.92
CA PRO A 128 -3.97 -2.85 2.35
C PRO A 128 -2.53 -3.36 2.33
N LYS A 129 -2.15 -4.11 3.36
CA LYS A 129 -0.91 -4.89 3.43
C LYS A 129 -1.22 -6.23 4.06
N LEU A 130 -0.76 -7.32 3.47
CA LEU A 130 -0.94 -8.66 4.01
C LEU A 130 0.32 -9.14 4.73
N SER A 131 0.13 -9.94 5.78
CA SER A 131 1.19 -10.78 6.32
C SER A 131 1.63 -11.83 5.28
N ALA A 132 2.85 -12.37 5.40
CA ALA A 132 3.39 -13.35 4.45
C ALA A 132 2.56 -14.64 4.35
N ASP A 133 1.82 -15.00 5.41
CA ASP A 133 0.90 -16.14 5.42
C ASP A 133 -0.51 -15.78 4.92
N GLU A 134 -0.74 -14.50 4.57
CA GLU A 134 -2.01 -13.92 4.11
C GLU A 134 -3.20 -14.09 5.08
N LYS A 135 -2.93 -14.35 6.36
CA LYS A 135 -3.99 -14.47 7.38
C LYS A 135 -4.35 -13.15 8.03
N THR A 136 -3.43 -12.17 7.99
CA THR A 136 -3.62 -10.87 8.60
C THR A 136 -3.57 -9.77 7.54
N LEU A 137 -4.64 -8.98 7.47
CA LEU A 137 -4.71 -7.75 6.69
C LEU A 137 -4.42 -6.57 7.62
N VAL A 138 -3.37 -5.81 7.33
CA VAL A 138 -3.08 -4.52 7.98
C VAL A 138 -3.53 -3.40 7.06
N MET A 139 -4.13 -2.36 7.62
CA MET A 139 -4.73 -1.26 6.86
C MET A 139 -4.86 0.01 7.70
N ILE A 140 -5.11 1.11 7.05
CA ILE A 140 -5.66 2.31 7.69
C ILE A 140 -7.17 2.11 7.86
N HIS A 141 -7.64 2.30 9.08
CA HIS A 141 -9.02 2.05 9.49
C HIS A 141 -9.63 3.26 10.19
N ARG A 142 -10.91 3.49 9.96
CA ARG A 142 -11.72 4.41 10.75
C ARG A 142 -13.05 3.74 11.12
N GLN A 143 -13.30 3.70 12.42
CA GLN A 143 -14.54 3.16 12.98
C GLN A 143 -15.71 4.12 12.71
N ASP A 144 -16.91 3.57 12.59
CA ASP A 144 -18.13 4.37 12.49
C ASP A 144 -18.30 5.31 13.69
N GLY A 145 -18.64 6.57 13.41
CA GLY A 145 -18.80 7.62 14.43
C GLY A 145 -17.49 8.28 14.88
N TYR A 146 -16.33 7.82 14.41
CA TYR A 146 -15.03 8.42 14.71
C TYR A 146 -14.47 9.21 13.53
N THR A 147 -13.63 10.22 13.83
CA THR A 147 -12.95 11.06 12.83
C THR A 147 -11.47 10.72 12.65
N VAL A 148 -10.92 9.87 13.50
CA VAL A 148 -9.49 9.54 13.55
C VAL A 148 -9.19 8.31 12.71
N PHE A 149 -8.07 8.35 12.01
CA PHE A 149 -7.52 7.22 11.25
C PHE A 149 -6.50 6.48 12.10
N LYS A 150 -6.62 5.16 12.13
CA LYS A 150 -5.79 4.27 12.93
C LYS A 150 -5.18 3.18 12.05
N VAL A 151 -4.01 2.69 12.41
CA VAL A 151 -3.54 1.40 11.88
C VAL A 151 -4.28 0.27 12.57
N ALA A 152 -4.86 -0.62 11.79
CA ALA A 152 -5.57 -1.80 12.28
C ALA A 152 -5.06 -3.07 11.61
N ALA A 153 -5.17 -4.19 12.31
CA ALA A 153 -4.97 -5.54 11.80
C ALA A 153 -6.29 -6.32 11.87
N GLN A 154 -6.66 -6.96 10.78
CA GLN A 154 -7.84 -7.84 10.70
C GLN A 154 -7.39 -9.28 10.42
N ASP A 155 -7.84 -10.22 11.24
CA ASP A 155 -7.73 -11.65 10.98
C ASP A 155 -8.72 -12.00 9.85
N LEU A 156 -8.23 -12.43 8.69
CA LEU A 156 -9.06 -12.72 7.52
C LEU A 156 -9.84 -14.03 7.64
N GLN A 157 -9.46 -14.91 8.55
CA GLN A 157 -10.18 -16.18 8.80
C GLN A 157 -11.30 -16.00 9.82
N ARG A 158 -11.04 -15.22 10.89
CA ARG A 158 -11.97 -15.03 12.00
C ARG A 158 -12.77 -13.73 11.91
N GLY A 159 -12.34 -12.80 11.07
CA GLY A 159 -12.96 -11.47 10.93
C GLY A 159 -12.64 -10.48 12.06
N ASN A 160 -11.88 -10.87 13.09
CA ASN A 160 -11.57 -10.01 14.23
C ASN A 160 -10.65 -8.89 13.81
N LEU A 161 -11.02 -7.65 14.20
CA LEU A 161 -10.23 -6.45 13.97
C LEU A 161 -9.59 -5.96 15.28
N ARG A 162 -8.31 -5.56 15.20
CA ARG A 162 -7.55 -5.00 16.31
C ARG A 162 -6.89 -3.71 15.89
N ILE A 163 -7.02 -2.66 16.73
CA ILE A 163 -6.29 -1.40 16.53
C ILE A 163 -4.86 -1.57 17.02
N LEU A 164 -3.90 -1.19 16.19
CA LEU A 164 -2.46 -1.29 16.49
C LEU A 164 -1.85 0.04 16.95
N SER A 165 -2.45 1.17 16.59
CA SER A 165 -1.93 2.50 16.89
C SER A 165 -2.75 3.20 17.97
N ASP A 166 -2.12 4.14 18.69
CA ASP A 166 -2.75 5.04 19.67
C ASP A 166 -2.76 6.51 19.21
N THR A 167 -2.11 6.81 18.11
CA THR A 167 -2.06 8.11 17.42
C THR A 167 -3.33 8.36 16.56
N SER A 168 -3.50 9.54 15.99
CA SER A 168 -4.75 9.95 15.31
C SER A 168 -4.61 10.29 13.83
N LEU A 169 -3.39 10.38 13.34
CA LEU A 169 -3.08 10.72 11.94
C LEU A 169 -2.11 9.71 11.36
N ASP A 170 -2.54 8.44 11.39
CA ASP A 170 -1.71 7.34 10.94
C ASP A 170 -1.84 7.14 9.45
N GLU A 171 -0.73 6.82 8.80
CA GLU A 171 -0.66 6.61 7.35
C GLU A 171 0.38 5.54 6.98
N SER A 172 0.21 4.97 5.79
CA SER A 172 1.20 4.14 5.09
C SER A 172 1.76 2.97 5.93
N PRO A 173 0.92 2.10 6.52
CA PRO A 173 1.42 0.94 7.25
C PRO A 173 2.13 -0.03 6.30
N THR A 174 3.17 -0.69 6.77
CA THR A 174 3.85 -1.78 6.07
C THR A 174 4.18 -2.90 7.04
N VAL A 175 4.02 -4.15 6.59
CA VAL A 175 4.19 -5.35 7.41
C VAL A 175 5.59 -5.93 7.19
N ALA A 176 6.28 -6.27 8.26
CA ALA A 176 7.57 -6.96 8.20
C ALA A 176 7.44 -8.32 7.51
N PRO A 177 8.47 -8.81 6.80
CA PRO A 177 8.44 -10.10 6.10
C PRO A 177 8.08 -11.30 6.99
N ASN A 178 8.37 -11.23 8.29
CA ASN A 178 7.99 -12.27 9.26
C ASN A 178 6.54 -12.15 9.77
N GLY A 179 5.79 -11.11 9.34
CA GLY A 179 4.40 -10.89 9.71
C GLY A 179 4.16 -10.44 11.16
N THR A 180 5.22 -10.22 11.97
CA THR A 180 5.07 -9.93 13.41
C THR A 180 5.06 -8.47 13.76
N MET A 181 5.59 -7.61 12.89
CA MET A 181 5.75 -6.18 13.12
C MET A 181 5.17 -5.37 11.96
N VAL A 182 4.74 -4.16 12.27
CA VAL A 182 4.26 -3.14 11.34
C VAL A 182 5.03 -1.86 11.61
N ILE A 183 5.51 -1.19 10.56
CA ILE A 183 5.93 0.21 10.63
C ILE A 183 4.86 1.05 9.97
N TYR A 184 4.53 2.17 10.56
CA TYR A 184 3.63 3.16 10.01
C TYR A 184 4.13 4.58 10.29
N ALA A 185 3.72 5.53 9.47
CA ALA A 185 3.97 6.93 9.71
C ALA A 185 2.82 7.55 10.50
N THR A 186 3.13 8.50 11.37
CA THR A 186 2.15 9.29 12.12
C THR A 186 2.72 10.67 12.44
N ARG A 187 1.92 11.53 13.06
CA ARG A 187 2.37 12.84 13.52
C ARG A 187 2.41 12.91 15.04
N GLN A 188 3.58 13.31 15.55
CA GLN A 188 3.78 13.62 16.96
C GLN A 188 4.35 15.04 17.09
N GLN A 189 3.71 15.89 17.87
CA GLN A 189 4.12 17.30 18.06
C GLN A 189 4.33 18.06 16.74
N GLY A 190 3.46 17.79 15.75
CA GLY A 190 3.51 18.43 14.42
C GLY A 190 4.54 17.88 13.45
N ARG A 191 5.36 16.89 13.85
CA ARG A 191 6.39 16.26 13.00
C ARG A 191 5.96 14.87 12.56
N GLY A 192 6.32 14.50 11.32
CA GLY A 192 6.17 13.13 10.83
C GLY A 192 7.19 12.21 11.51
N VAL A 193 6.72 11.14 12.13
CA VAL A 193 7.54 10.13 12.80
C VAL A 193 7.12 8.73 12.36
N LEU A 194 8.05 7.77 12.41
CA LEU A 194 7.75 6.36 12.21
C LEU A 194 7.53 5.67 13.56
N VAL A 195 6.56 4.79 13.60
CA VAL A 195 6.28 3.95 14.77
C VAL A 195 6.33 2.48 14.36
N LEU A 196 7.03 1.69 15.14
CA LEU A 196 7.05 0.23 15.07
C LEU A 196 5.98 -0.31 16.03
N ALA A 197 5.07 -1.14 15.53
CA ALA A 197 4.07 -1.83 16.33
C ALA A 197 4.08 -3.32 16.07
N SER A 198 3.80 -4.14 17.08
CA SER A 198 3.58 -5.56 16.86
C SER A 198 2.17 -5.85 16.34
N THR A 199 2.01 -6.82 15.45
CA THR A 199 0.71 -7.21 14.88
C THR A 199 -0.27 -7.73 15.93
N ASN A 200 0.22 -8.18 17.10
CA ASN A 200 -0.62 -8.54 18.24
C ASN A 200 -1.00 -7.34 19.13
N GLY A 201 -0.54 -6.11 18.81
CA GLY A 201 -0.87 -4.87 19.51
C GLY A 201 -0.20 -4.67 20.87
N ARG A 202 0.76 -5.52 21.26
CA ARG A 202 1.40 -5.46 22.60
C ARG A 202 2.59 -4.52 22.68
N VAL A 203 3.25 -4.26 21.55
CA VAL A 203 4.46 -3.42 21.47
C VAL A 203 4.20 -2.24 20.55
N ARG A 204 4.58 -1.05 21.00
CA ARG A 204 4.64 0.18 20.20
C ARG A 204 5.91 0.93 20.56
N LEU A 205 6.68 1.30 19.58
CA LEU A 205 7.97 1.95 19.76
C LEU A 205 8.16 3.04 18.69
N PRO A 206 8.21 4.32 19.05
CA PRO A 206 8.63 5.35 18.13
C PRO A 206 10.06 5.07 17.66
N LEU A 207 10.30 5.15 16.37
CA LEU A 207 11.63 5.02 15.81
C LEU A 207 12.33 6.39 15.87
N PRO A 208 13.63 6.43 16.24
CA PRO A 208 14.38 7.67 16.19
C PRO A 208 14.42 8.16 14.74
N THR A 209 13.97 9.39 14.54
CA THR A 209 13.99 10.04 13.24
C THR A 209 15.05 11.12 13.24
N ALA A 210 15.84 11.19 12.17
CA ALA A 210 16.72 12.32 11.90
C ALA A 210 15.88 13.60 11.64
N GLN A 211 16.52 14.68 11.24
CA GLN A 211 15.83 15.93 10.89
C GLN A 211 14.92 15.71 9.65
N GLY A 212 13.73 16.32 9.66
CA GLY A 212 12.79 16.29 8.55
C GLY A 212 11.50 15.54 8.85
N GLU A 213 10.65 15.39 7.84
CA GLU A 213 9.43 14.55 7.88
C GLU A 213 9.73 13.19 7.24
N VAL A 214 9.26 12.13 7.87
CA VAL A 214 9.37 10.75 7.35
C VAL A 214 7.98 10.20 7.09
N ARG A 215 7.80 9.58 5.93
CA ARG A 215 6.53 9.01 5.46
C ARG A 215 6.78 7.79 4.60
N GLU A 216 5.74 7.01 4.36
CA GLU A 216 5.70 5.89 3.42
C GLU A 216 6.84 4.88 3.62
N PRO A 217 6.98 4.32 4.85
CA PRO A 217 7.98 3.31 5.11
C PRO A 217 7.73 2.05 4.28
N SER A 218 8.81 1.35 3.94
CA SER A 218 8.71 0.05 3.28
C SER A 218 9.76 -0.91 3.86
N TRP A 219 9.34 -2.13 4.15
CA TRP A 219 10.26 -3.21 4.49
C TRP A 219 10.93 -3.77 3.25
N SER A 220 12.22 -4.09 3.37
CA SER A 220 12.85 -4.99 2.41
C SER A 220 12.35 -6.43 2.63
N PRO A 221 12.30 -7.29 1.61
CA PRO A 221 12.20 -8.72 1.84
C PRO A 221 13.45 -9.23 2.59
N TYR A 222 13.44 -10.48 3.04
CA TYR A 222 14.67 -11.08 3.53
C TYR A 222 15.75 -11.03 2.45
N LEU A 223 16.91 -10.49 2.83
CA LEU A 223 18.09 -10.52 1.97
C LEU A 223 18.78 -11.87 2.20
N ASN A 224 18.84 -12.70 1.17
CA ASN A 224 19.61 -13.96 1.17
C ASN A 224 21.08 -13.66 0.85
#